data_cdf47d87ab73137257e681d732e10829
#
_entry.id   cdf47d87ab73137257e681d732e10829
#
_cell.length_a   1.000
_cell.length_b   1.000
_cell.length_c   1.000
_cell.angle_alpha   90.00
_cell.angle_beta   90.00
_cell.angle_gamma   90.00
#
_symmetry.space_group_name_H-M   'P 1'
#
loop_
_entity.id
_entity.type
_entity.pdbx_description
1 polymer ?
#
loop_
_entity_poly.entity_id
_entity_poly.type
_entity_poly.pdbx_seq_one_letter_code
_entity_poly.pdbx_strand_id
1 'polypeptide(L)'
;YVGQEKCRPLTGWSHLAFGLDWARPPRQMPGTPFWYLHTDQWRYDGYDAGALASPLSDGEFAGVHTADLVARSARMGWMPSMPTFDRNPLDLADADPDPVSYVVDELKAGRLRFACTDPDDPRNWPRVLTVWRANLLGSSAKGHEYFLRHLLGTDSSVRAEQAPPHARPSEVTWREEAPEGKLDLLLSLDFRMTSTTLFSDVILPAATWYEK
;
A
#
# COMPACT_ATOMS: atom_id res chain seq x y z
N TYR A 1 -5.47 -7.15 13.56
CA TYR A 1 -5.65 -6.67 14.94
C TYR A 1 -6.66 -5.53 14.94
N VAL A 2 -7.68 -5.66 15.76
CA VAL A 2 -8.69 -4.64 15.94
C VAL A 2 -8.05 -3.39 16.56
N GLY A 3 -8.39 -2.22 16.03
CA GLY A 3 -7.87 -0.95 16.54
C GLY A 3 -6.42 -0.64 16.18
N GLN A 4 -5.76 -1.51 15.46
CA GLN A 4 -4.40 -1.25 15.00
C GLN A 4 -4.39 -0.31 13.80
N GLU A 5 -3.45 0.59 13.80
CA GLU A 5 -3.26 1.59 12.77
C GLU A 5 -2.60 1.00 11.52
N LYS A 6 -3.30 0.14 10.82
CA LYS A 6 -2.77 -0.60 9.66
C LYS A 6 -2.52 0.27 8.45
N CYS A 7 -3.16 1.39 8.38
CA CYS A 7 -3.12 2.28 7.24
C CYS A 7 -2.43 3.61 7.54
N ARG A 8 -1.46 3.60 8.41
CA ARG A 8 -0.67 4.79 8.72
C ARG A 8 0.78 4.64 8.31
N PRO A 9 1.60 5.70 8.39
CA PRO A 9 3.03 5.69 8.04
C PRO A 9 3.85 4.58 8.67
N LEU A 10 3.41 4.03 9.78
CA LEU A 10 3.94 2.78 10.35
C LEU A 10 3.96 1.62 9.35
N THR A 11 3.20 1.73 8.30
CA THR A 11 3.17 0.80 7.18
C THR A 11 4.54 0.61 6.53
N GLY A 12 5.26 1.69 6.34
CA GLY A 12 6.64 1.66 5.86
C GLY A 12 7.68 1.44 6.95
N TRP A 13 7.27 1.37 8.22
CA TRP A 13 8.19 1.41 9.34
C TRP A 13 9.18 0.25 9.35
N SER A 14 8.73 -0.97 9.08
CA SER A 14 9.63 -2.11 8.98
C SER A 14 10.60 -1.99 7.80
N HIS A 15 10.16 -1.44 6.69
CA HIS A 15 11.02 -1.19 5.53
C HIS A 15 12.01 -0.07 5.82
N LEU A 16 11.58 0.98 6.51
CA LEU A 16 12.45 2.05 6.98
C LEU A 16 13.51 1.51 7.93
N ALA A 17 13.11 0.80 8.97
CA ALA A 17 14.04 0.24 9.95
C ALA A 17 15.03 -0.71 9.30
N PHE A 18 14.58 -1.61 8.44
CA PHE A 18 15.45 -2.59 7.80
C PHE A 18 16.25 -2.03 6.64
N GLY A 19 15.66 -1.12 5.88
CA GLY A 19 16.37 -0.45 4.79
C GLY A 19 17.46 0.49 5.26
N LEU A 20 17.31 1.06 6.47
CA LEU A 20 18.22 2.04 7.03
C LEU A 20 19.30 1.43 7.92
N ASP A 21 18.94 0.43 8.70
CA ASP A 21 19.80 -0.05 9.79
C ASP A 21 20.36 -1.45 9.53
N TRP A 22 19.82 -2.20 8.55
CA TRP A 22 20.13 -3.62 8.41
C TRP A 22 20.45 -3.98 6.96
N ALA A 23 21.52 -4.73 6.76
CA ALA A 23 21.93 -5.22 5.44
C ALA A 23 20.99 -6.28 4.84
N ARG A 24 20.15 -6.90 5.67
CA ARG A 24 19.16 -7.90 5.24
C ARG A 24 17.82 -7.61 5.91
N PRO A 25 16.83 -7.16 5.16
CA PRO A 25 15.49 -7.04 5.68
C PRO A 25 14.91 -8.43 5.99
N PRO A 26 14.09 -8.57 7.02
CA PRO A 26 13.38 -9.81 7.26
C PRO A 26 12.41 -10.08 6.11
N ARG A 27 12.00 -11.32 5.94
CA ARG A 27 10.91 -11.64 5.05
C ARG A 27 9.65 -10.92 5.54
N GLN A 28 9.16 -10.02 4.73
CA GLN A 28 7.96 -9.25 5.01
C GLN A 28 6.81 -9.77 4.17
N MET A 29 5.66 -9.89 4.80
CA MET A 29 4.42 -10.05 4.04
C MET A 29 4.01 -8.69 3.45
N PRO A 30 3.58 -8.63 2.19
CA PRO A 30 3.31 -7.38 1.49
C PRO A 30 2.04 -6.67 1.96
N GLY A 31 1.39 -7.13 3.01
CA GLY A 31 0.07 -6.68 3.43
C GLY A 31 -0.02 -5.19 3.70
N THR A 32 0.78 -4.67 4.61
CA THR A 32 0.65 -3.29 5.05
C THR A 32 1.22 -2.27 4.05
N PRO A 33 2.41 -2.48 3.45
CA PRO A 33 2.91 -1.56 2.41
C PRO A 33 2.02 -1.52 1.17
N PHE A 34 1.45 -2.65 0.78
CA PHE A 34 0.48 -2.71 -0.31
C PHE A 34 -0.75 -1.85 0.00
N TRP A 35 -1.35 -2.02 1.16
CA TRP A 35 -2.47 -1.20 1.62
C TRP A 35 -2.14 0.28 1.61
N TYR A 36 -0.98 0.64 2.16
CA TYR A 36 -0.54 2.03 2.25
C TYR A 36 -0.54 2.74 0.89
N LEU A 37 0.01 2.11 -0.15
CA LEU A 37 0.08 2.73 -1.47
C LEU A 37 -1.26 2.71 -2.19
N HIS A 38 -1.98 1.61 -2.12
CA HIS A 38 -3.23 1.46 -2.89
C HIS A 38 -4.43 2.17 -2.27
N THR A 39 -4.33 2.62 -1.03
CA THR A 39 -5.38 3.41 -0.37
C THR A 39 -5.20 4.92 -0.51
N ASP A 40 -4.20 5.39 -1.20
CA ASP A 40 -3.81 6.80 -1.32
C ASP A 40 -3.41 7.48 -0.01
N GLN A 41 -3.23 6.74 1.05
CA GLN A 41 -2.80 7.27 2.35
C GLN A 41 -1.50 8.05 2.26
N TRP A 42 -0.58 7.60 1.43
CA TRP A 42 0.70 8.23 1.17
C TRP A 42 0.58 9.68 0.67
N ARG A 43 -0.54 10.05 0.06
CA ARG A 43 -0.80 11.42 -0.41
C ARG A 43 -0.92 12.44 0.72
N TYR A 44 -1.30 11.98 1.90
CA TYR A 44 -1.54 12.80 3.09
C TYR A 44 -0.39 12.76 4.08
N ASP A 45 0.71 12.11 3.72
CA ASP A 45 1.89 12.02 4.55
C ASP A 45 2.82 13.20 4.30
N GLY A 46 3.03 13.98 5.34
CA GLY A 46 4.03 15.05 5.35
C GLY A 46 5.32 14.66 6.07
N TYR A 47 5.58 13.37 6.24
CA TYR A 47 6.74 12.90 6.99
C TYR A 47 8.00 12.84 6.12
N ASP A 48 9.06 13.40 6.66
CA ASP A 48 10.42 13.17 6.19
C ASP A 48 10.90 11.81 6.73
N ALA A 49 11.30 10.92 5.84
CA ALA A 49 11.83 9.61 6.23
C ALA A 49 13.08 9.72 7.12
N GLY A 50 13.88 10.77 6.93
CA GLY A 50 15.03 11.06 7.79
C GLY A 50 14.65 11.30 9.25
N ALA A 51 13.48 11.90 9.50
CA ALA A 51 12.98 12.10 10.87
C ALA A 51 12.53 10.79 11.54
N LEU A 52 12.26 9.74 10.75
CA LEU A 52 11.87 8.42 11.22
C LEU A 52 13.05 7.44 11.28
N ALA A 53 14.21 7.85 10.78
CA ALA A 53 15.41 7.03 10.74
C ALA A 53 15.98 6.79 12.14
N SER A 54 16.74 5.71 12.27
CA SER A 54 17.54 5.45 13.46
C SER A 54 18.51 6.61 13.70
N PRO A 55 18.78 6.96 14.98
CA PRO A 55 19.83 7.90 15.31
C PRO A 55 21.23 7.50 14.81
N LEU A 56 21.38 6.22 14.41
CA LEU A 56 22.63 5.68 13.87
C LEU A 56 22.67 5.74 12.34
N SER A 57 21.63 6.27 11.67
CA SER A 57 21.62 6.38 10.21
C SER A 57 22.52 7.55 9.77
N ASP A 58 23.12 7.40 8.58
CA ASP A 58 24.00 8.40 7.99
C ASP A 58 23.26 9.61 7.37
N GLY A 59 21.95 9.71 7.58
CA GLY A 59 21.14 10.81 7.06
C GLY A 59 20.77 10.68 5.58
N GLU A 60 20.98 9.53 4.97
CA GLU A 60 20.70 9.26 3.55
C GLU A 60 19.25 9.51 3.11
N PHE A 61 18.33 9.52 4.06
CA PHE A 61 16.91 9.59 3.80
C PHE A 61 16.28 10.93 4.17
N ALA A 62 17.11 11.93 4.45
CA ALA A 62 16.63 13.29 4.68
C ALA A 62 15.91 13.81 3.43
N GLY A 63 14.69 14.31 3.60
CA GLY A 63 13.87 14.79 2.50
C GLY A 63 13.22 13.69 1.62
N VAL A 64 13.37 12.42 1.97
CA VAL A 64 12.77 11.32 1.22
C VAL A 64 11.36 11.04 1.73
N HIS A 65 10.39 10.96 0.83
CA HIS A 65 9.03 10.58 1.18
C HIS A 65 8.95 9.07 1.52
N THR A 66 8.12 8.71 2.50
CA THR A 66 7.97 7.31 2.92
C THR A 66 7.51 6.38 1.80
N ALA A 67 6.69 6.85 0.87
CA ALA A 67 6.27 6.08 -0.30
C ALA A 67 7.46 5.72 -1.23
N ASP A 68 8.43 6.61 -1.35
CA ASP A 68 9.63 6.37 -2.16
C ASP A 68 10.47 5.23 -1.58
N LEU A 69 10.51 5.10 -0.24
CA LEU A 69 11.19 3.98 0.40
C LEU A 69 10.51 2.65 0.12
N VAL A 70 9.18 2.63 0.05
CA VAL A 70 8.44 1.43 -0.36
C VAL A 70 8.79 1.05 -1.80
N ALA A 71 8.82 2.01 -2.70
CA ALA A 71 9.21 1.78 -4.10
C ALA A 71 10.65 1.29 -4.23
N ARG A 72 11.58 1.89 -3.48
CA ARG A 72 12.99 1.44 -3.42
C ARG A 72 13.09 0.02 -2.88
N SER A 73 12.39 -0.28 -1.79
CA SER A 73 12.38 -1.61 -1.18
C SER A 73 11.88 -2.68 -2.15
N ALA A 74 10.87 -2.37 -2.95
CA ALA A 74 10.37 -3.28 -3.99
C ALA A 74 11.45 -3.55 -5.06
N ARG A 75 12.13 -2.51 -5.55
CA ARG A 75 13.21 -2.68 -6.54
C ARG A 75 14.43 -3.42 -6.00
N MET A 76 14.68 -3.33 -4.71
CA MET A 76 15.76 -4.05 -4.04
C MET A 76 15.39 -5.50 -3.69
N GLY A 77 14.17 -5.93 -3.97
CA GLY A 77 13.69 -7.27 -3.62
C GLY A 77 13.42 -7.45 -2.13
N TRP A 78 13.35 -6.39 -1.36
CA TRP A 78 13.04 -6.42 0.08
C TRP A 78 11.55 -6.55 0.35
N MET A 79 10.75 -6.19 -0.60
CA MET A 79 9.33 -6.52 -0.65
C MET A 79 9.10 -7.57 -1.74
N PRO A 80 8.12 -8.45 -1.57
CA PRO A 80 7.61 -9.22 -2.69
C PRO A 80 7.28 -8.27 -3.84
N SER A 81 7.69 -8.63 -5.04
CA SER A 81 7.39 -7.82 -6.22
C SER A 81 5.88 -7.64 -6.36
N MET A 82 5.46 -6.41 -6.56
CA MET A 82 4.11 -6.06 -6.91
C MET A 82 4.13 -5.56 -8.37
N PRO A 83 4.12 -6.48 -9.35
CA PRO A 83 4.12 -6.09 -10.75
C PRO A 83 2.84 -5.37 -11.13
N THR A 84 2.90 -4.58 -12.19
CA THR A 84 1.69 -4.07 -12.82
C THR A 84 0.84 -5.23 -13.33
N PHE A 85 -0.48 -5.14 -13.15
CA PHE A 85 -1.38 -6.28 -13.40
C PHE A 85 -1.64 -6.59 -14.88
N ASP A 86 -1.13 -5.79 -15.80
CA ASP A 86 -1.19 -6.07 -17.23
C ASP A 86 -0.11 -7.07 -17.69
N ARG A 87 0.79 -7.45 -16.80
CA ARG A 87 1.93 -8.29 -17.11
C ARG A 87 2.37 -9.08 -15.89
N ASN A 88 2.46 -10.40 -16.04
CA ASN A 88 3.09 -11.24 -15.05
C ASN A 88 4.59 -11.42 -15.37
N PRO A 89 5.50 -10.82 -14.61
CA PRO A 89 6.93 -10.93 -14.88
C PRO A 89 7.47 -12.34 -14.65
N LEU A 90 6.81 -13.17 -13.85
CA LEU A 90 7.23 -14.56 -13.61
C LEU A 90 7.12 -15.40 -14.88
N ASP A 91 6.01 -15.25 -15.63
CA ASP A 91 5.83 -16.00 -16.88
C ASP A 91 6.92 -15.68 -17.90
N LEU A 92 7.41 -14.45 -17.91
CA LEU A 92 8.49 -14.03 -18.79
C LEU A 92 9.86 -14.46 -18.31
N ALA A 93 10.10 -14.42 -17.00
CA ALA A 93 11.34 -14.87 -16.40
C ALA A 93 11.50 -16.38 -16.51
N ASP A 94 10.44 -17.14 -16.29
CA ASP A 94 10.47 -18.61 -16.41
C ASP A 94 10.75 -19.10 -17.83
N ALA A 95 10.48 -18.26 -18.83
CA ALA A 95 10.82 -18.56 -20.23
C ALA A 95 12.27 -18.29 -20.60
N ASP A 96 13.04 -17.60 -19.75
CA ASP A 96 14.43 -17.26 -19.99
C ASP A 96 15.37 -18.32 -19.34
N PRO A 97 16.44 -18.75 -20.02
CA PRO A 97 17.43 -19.66 -19.46
C PRO A 97 18.13 -19.12 -18.20
N ASP A 98 18.22 -17.79 -18.05
CA ASP A 98 18.75 -17.10 -16.88
C ASP A 98 17.73 -16.08 -16.35
N PRO A 99 16.72 -16.53 -15.57
CA PRO A 99 15.65 -15.68 -15.05
C PRO A 99 16.16 -14.48 -14.24
N VAL A 100 17.26 -14.65 -13.53
CA VAL A 100 17.83 -13.60 -12.67
C VAL A 100 18.37 -12.45 -13.51
N SER A 101 19.22 -12.75 -14.47
CA SER A 101 19.76 -11.75 -15.40
C SER A 101 18.66 -11.07 -16.20
N TYR A 102 17.67 -11.84 -16.66
CA TYR A 102 16.51 -11.29 -17.35
C TYR A 102 15.79 -10.23 -16.51
N VAL A 103 15.43 -10.56 -15.26
CA VAL A 103 14.71 -9.62 -14.37
C VAL A 103 15.55 -8.37 -14.09
N VAL A 104 16.86 -8.55 -13.84
CA VAL A 104 17.77 -7.41 -13.59
C VAL A 104 17.85 -6.49 -14.81
N ASP A 105 17.93 -7.03 -16.01
CA ASP A 105 18.01 -6.24 -17.24
C ASP A 105 16.69 -5.54 -17.55
N GLU A 106 15.55 -6.17 -17.29
CA GLU A 106 14.22 -5.56 -17.41
C GLU A 106 14.03 -4.39 -16.43
N LEU A 107 14.51 -4.54 -15.20
CA LEU A 107 14.51 -3.47 -14.20
C LEU A 107 15.39 -2.29 -14.62
N LYS A 108 16.62 -2.56 -15.04
CA LYS A 108 17.57 -1.54 -15.50
C LYS A 108 17.07 -0.79 -16.72
N ALA A 109 16.40 -1.48 -17.62
CA ALA A 109 15.82 -0.91 -18.83
C ALA A 109 14.48 -0.17 -18.58
N GLY A 110 13.94 -0.21 -17.35
CA GLY A 110 12.65 0.38 -17.01
C GLY A 110 11.45 -0.29 -17.67
N ARG A 111 11.62 -1.50 -18.20
CA ARG A 111 10.52 -2.28 -18.80
C ARG A 111 9.73 -3.06 -17.78
N LEU A 112 10.37 -3.53 -16.73
CA LEU A 112 9.67 -4.08 -15.57
C LEU A 112 9.30 -2.94 -14.63
N ARG A 113 8.00 -2.80 -14.38
CA ARG A 113 7.45 -1.79 -13.47
C ARG A 113 6.74 -2.48 -12.32
N PHE A 114 6.75 -1.82 -11.18
CA PHE A 114 6.02 -2.24 -10.00
C PHE A 114 4.79 -1.37 -9.78
N ALA A 115 3.69 -1.96 -9.35
CA ALA A 115 2.46 -1.24 -9.03
C ALA A 115 2.67 -0.13 -7.99
N CYS A 116 3.60 -0.33 -7.06
CA CYS A 116 3.94 0.66 -6.03
C CYS A 116 4.60 1.93 -6.57
N THR A 117 5.09 1.95 -7.81
CA THR A 117 5.66 3.17 -8.42
C THR A 117 4.60 4.04 -9.08
N ASP A 118 3.43 3.48 -9.38
CA ASP A 118 2.29 4.20 -9.94
C ASP A 118 0.97 3.59 -9.41
N PRO A 119 0.68 3.77 -8.12
CA PRO A 119 -0.49 3.16 -7.48
C PRO A 119 -1.82 3.71 -8.03
N ASP A 120 -1.79 4.86 -8.66
CA ASP A 120 -2.97 5.53 -9.21
C ASP A 120 -3.24 5.21 -10.68
N ASP A 121 -2.38 4.44 -11.33
CA ASP A 121 -2.69 3.88 -12.64
C ASP A 121 -3.86 2.89 -12.50
N PRO A 122 -4.93 3.01 -13.32
CA PRO A 122 -6.08 2.10 -13.24
C PRO A 122 -5.73 0.61 -13.32
N ARG A 123 -4.63 0.25 -13.98
CA ARG A 123 -4.12 -1.13 -14.03
C ARG A 123 -3.64 -1.65 -12.67
N ASN A 124 -3.30 -0.74 -11.77
CA ASN A 124 -2.78 -1.06 -10.44
C ASN A 124 -3.82 -0.88 -9.34
N TRP A 125 -5.04 -0.49 -9.67
CA TRP A 125 -6.08 -0.32 -8.66
C TRP A 125 -6.46 -1.62 -7.99
N PRO A 126 -6.62 -1.63 -6.67
CA PRO A 126 -7.23 -2.75 -5.98
C PRO A 126 -8.71 -2.81 -6.36
N ARG A 127 -9.12 -3.85 -7.08
CA ARG A 127 -10.50 -3.95 -7.59
C ARG A 127 -11.42 -4.69 -6.63
N VAL A 128 -10.86 -5.59 -5.83
CA VAL A 128 -11.61 -6.38 -4.85
C VAL A 128 -10.94 -6.29 -3.49
N LEU A 129 -11.71 -5.91 -2.50
CA LEU A 129 -11.26 -5.91 -1.10
C LEU A 129 -12.11 -6.89 -0.30
N THR A 130 -11.45 -7.89 0.28
CA THR A 130 -12.09 -8.81 1.22
C THR A 130 -11.71 -8.43 2.64
N VAL A 131 -12.70 -8.17 3.47
CA VAL A 131 -12.52 -7.85 4.89
C VAL A 131 -13.04 -9.01 5.73
N TRP A 132 -12.16 -9.60 6.52
CA TRP A 132 -12.50 -10.70 7.40
C TRP A 132 -12.35 -10.28 8.85
N ARG A 133 -13.47 -10.19 9.56
CA ARG A 133 -13.52 -9.87 10.99
C ARG A 133 -12.78 -8.58 11.37
N ALA A 134 -12.91 -7.56 10.55
CA ALA A 134 -12.26 -6.29 10.81
C ALA A 134 -13.22 -5.13 10.59
N ASN A 135 -13.26 -4.22 11.54
CA ASN A 135 -13.98 -2.98 11.38
C ASN A 135 -13.01 -1.86 11.01
N LEU A 136 -12.68 -1.74 9.73
CA LEU A 136 -11.70 -0.76 9.24
C LEU A 136 -12.15 0.68 9.51
N LEU A 137 -13.42 0.97 9.33
CA LEU A 137 -13.96 2.31 9.52
C LEU A 137 -14.23 2.64 10.99
N GLY A 138 -14.68 1.68 11.78
CA GLY A 138 -15.12 1.96 13.14
C GLY A 138 -14.03 1.83 14.21
N SER A 139 -13.00 1.02 13.98
CA SER A 139 -11.96 0.76 14.98
C SER A 139 -10.64 1.48 14.70
N SER A 140 -10.44 1.95 13.50
CA SER A 140 -9.28 2.76 13.13
C SER A 140 -9.78 4.13 12.71
N ALA A 141 -9.77 5.09 13.60
CA ALA A 141 -10.26 6.45 13.35
C ALA A 141 -9.45 7.24 12.31
N LYS A 142 -8.57 6.58 11.60
CA LYS A 142 -7.64 7.15 10.62
C LYS A 142 -7.92 6.54 9.25
N GLY A 143 -7.80 7.35 8.22
CA GLY A 143 -7.94 6.86 6.89
C GLY A 143 -9.35 6.79 6.34
N HIS A 144 -10.29 7.44 6.96
CA HIS A 144 -11.66 7.48 6.47
C HIS A 144 -11.75 8.12 5.09
N GLU A 145 -11.01 9.19 4.83
CA GLU A 145 -11.04 9.86 3.53
C GLU A 145 -10.60 8.94 2.41
N TYR A 146 -9.43 8.32 2.53
CA TYR A 146 -8.95 7.45 1.46
C TYR A 146 -9.76 6.15 1.34
N PHE A 147 -10.30 5.61 2.43
CA PHE A 147 -11.21 4.48 2.33
C PHE A 147 -12.52 4.87 1.65
N LEU A 148 -13.18 5.90 2.14
CA LEU A 148 -14.49 6.32 1.65
C LEU A 148 -14.39 6.92 0.24
N ARG A 149 -13.43 7.78 0.01
CA ARG A 149 -13.27 8.50 -1.24
C ARG A 149 -12.52 7.68 -2.28
N HIS A 150 -11.29 7.29 -1.96
CA HIS A 150 -10.39 6.71 -2.95
C HIS A 150 -10.71 5.24 -3.24
N LEU A 151 -11.13 4.46 -2.25
CA LEU A 151 -11.53 3.08 -2.47
C LEU A 151 -12.99 2.94 -2.88
N LEU A 152 -13.91 3.51 -2.11
CA LEU A 152 -15.34 3.31 -2.32
C LEU A 152 -16.00 4.34 -3.24
N GLY A 153 -15.37 5.49 -3.48
CA GLY A 153 -15.96 6.56 -4.29
C GLY A 153 -17.18 7.23 -3.66
N THR A 154 -17.29 7.18 -2.33
CA THR A 154 -18.41 7.83 -1.64
C THR A 154 -18.15 9.31 -1.46
N ASP A 155 -19.20 10.12 -1.55
CA ASP A 155 -19.11 11.51 -1.16
C ASP A 155 -19.02 11.63 0.36
N SER A 156 -17.97 12.25 0.83
CA SER A 156 -17.70 12.46 2.25
C SER A 156 -17.15 13.86 2.48
N SER A 157 -17.61 14.48 3.54
CA SER A 157 -17.09 15.79 3.98
C SER A 157 -15.74 15.70 4.68
N VAL A 158 -15.29 14.49 5.00
CA VAL A 158 -13.97 14.27 5.60
C VAL A 158 -12.91 14.50 4.54
N ARG A 159 -12.11 15.55 4.73
CA ARG A 159 -11.03 15.93 3.81
C ARG A 159 -9.78 16.25 4.62
N ALA A 160 -8.65 15.77 4.12
CA ALA A 160 -7.33 16.12 4.62
C ALA A 160 -6.55 16.89 3.56
N GLU A 161 -5.57 17.65 3.98
CA GLU A 161 -4.65 18.30 3.06
C GLU A 161 -3.64 17.29 2.53
N GLN A 162 -3.46 17.28 1.22
CA GLN A 162 -2.43 16.49 0.58
C GLN A 162 -1.05 17.09 0.84
N ALA A 163 -0.02 16.25 0.76
CA ALA A 163 1.35 16.70 0.92
C ALA A 163 1.66 17.86 -0.03
N PRO A 164 2.27 18.94 0.47
CA PRO A 164 2.64 20.08 -0.35
C PRO A 164 3.70 19.66 -1.39
N PRO A 165 3.87 20.41 -2.49
CA PRO A 165 4.75 20.01 -3.59
C PRO A 165 6.18 19.63 -3.18
N HIS A 166 6.74 20.31 -2.19
CA HIS A 166 8.09 20.04 -1.71
C HIS A 166 8.22 18.77 -0.84
N ALA A 167 7.10 18.22 -0.38
CA ALA A 167 7.04 17.01 0.43
C ALA A 167 6.43 15.81 -0.32
N ARG A 168 6.24 15.94 -1.62
CA ARG A 168 5.70 14.86 -2.46
C ARG A 168 6.77 13.82 -2.77
N PRO A 169 6.37 12.56 -3.05
CA PRO A 169 7.32 11.54 -3.49
C PRO A 169 7.96 11.90 -4.83
N SER A 170 9.18 11.42 -5.02
CA SER A 170 9.97 11.60 -6.24
C SER A 170 9.98 10.35 -7.12
N GLU A 171 9.78 9.17 -6.54
CA GLU A 171 9.84 7.88 -7.23
C GLU A 171 8.46 7.23 -7.43
N VAL A 172 7.48 7.69 -6.66
CA VAL A 172 6.07 7.31 -6.84
C VAL A 172 5.38 8.40 -7.65
N THR A 173 4.71 7.99 -8.71
CA THR A 173 4.02 8.92 -9.61
C THR A 173 2.93 9.69 -8.87
N TRP A 174 3.02 11.01 -8.91
CA TRP A 174 2.01 11.90 -8.37
C TRP A 174 1.06 12.36 -9.48
N ARG A 175 -0.24 12.15 -9.29
CA ARG A 175 -1.29 12.74 -10.13
C ARG A 175 -2.00 13.83 -9.36
N GLU A 176 -2.20 15.00 -9.98
CA GLU A 176 -2.89 16.11 -9.30
C GLU A 176 -4.34 15.77 -8.98
N GLU A 177 -5.01 15.06 -9.87
CA GLU A 177 -6.32 14.49 -9.60
C GLU A 177 -6.15 13.10 -9.01
N ALA A 178 -6.46 12.98 -7.73
CA ALA A 178 -6.44 11.69 -7.06
C ALA A 178 -7.64 10.86 -7.52
N PRO A 179 -7.44 9.57 -7.86
CA PRO A 179 -8.54 8.70 -8.26
C PRO A 179 -9.51 8.46 -7.10
N GLU A 180 -10.77 8.25 -7.46
CA GLU A 180 -11.85 7.93 -6.54
C GLU A 180 -12.51 6.61 -6.97
N GLY A 181 -13.00 5.84 -6.00
CA GLY A 181 -13.76 4.62 -6.29
C GLY A 181 -12.94 3.52 -6.97
N LYS A 182 -11.77 3.21 -6.45
CA LYS A 182 -10.88 2.19 -7.01
C LYS A 182 -11.42 0.77 -6.93
N LEU A 183 -12.35 0.49 -5.99
CA LEU A 183 -12.90 -0.85 -5.78
C LEU A 183 -14.13 -1.09 -6.66
N ASP A 184 -14.21 -2.30 -7.20
CA ASP A 184 -15.43 -2.84 -7.83
C ASP A 184 -16.26 -3.65 -6.84
N LEU A 185 -15.61 -4.22 -5.81
CA LEU A 185 -16.25 -5.09 -4.84
C LEU A 185 -15.63 -4.98 -3.47
N LEU A 186 -16.45 -4.69 -2.47
CA LEU A 186 -16.12 -4.84 -1.05
C LEU A 186 -16.92 -6.02 -0.47
N LEU A 187 -16.20 -7.08 -0.16
CA LEU A 187 -16.75 -8.29 0.47
C LEU A 187 -16.39 -8.32 1.95
N SER A 188 -17.35 -8.45 2.82
CA SER A 188 -17.15 -8.65 4.26
C SER A 188 -17.58 -10.02 4.73
N LEU A 189 -16.70 -10.68 5.50
CA LEU A 189 -17.00 -11.90 6.26
C LEU A 189 -16.97 -11.53 7.73
N ASP A 190 -18.13 -11.41 8.35
CA ASP A 190 -18.23 -11.02 9.75
C ASP A 190 -19.45 -11.65 10.43
N PHE A 191 -19.39 -11.77 11.74
CA PHE A 191 -20.48 -12.29 12.57
C PHE A 191 -21.32 -11.17 13.21
N ARG A 192 -21.04 -9.93 12.89
CA ARG A 192 -21.82 -8.76 13.32
C ARG A 192 -21.80 -7.65 12.29
N MET A 193 -22.81 -6.80 12.33
CA MET A 193 -22.81 -5.57 11.55
C MET A 193 -21.82 -4.58 12.15
N THR A 194 -20.90 -4.12 11.33
CA THR A 194 -19.88 -3.13 11.66
C THR A 194 -20.02 -1.92 10.75
N SER A 195 -19.30 -0.83 11.05
CA SER A 195 -19.25 0.31 10.14
C SER A 195 -18.73 -0.07 8.74
N THR A 196 -17.82 -1.03 8.66
CA THR A 196 -17.30 -1.53 7.37
C THR A 196 -18.35 -2.33 6.62
N THR A 197 -19.09 -3.21 7.29
CA THR A 197 -20.13 -4.02 6.64
C THR A 197 -21.27 -3.16 6.09
N LEU A 198 -21.54 -1.99 6.67
CA LEU A 198 -22.57 -1.07 6.13
C LEU A 198 -22.23 -0.54 4.73
N PHE A 199 -20.96 -0.55 4.36
CA PHE A 199 -20.48 -0.13 3.03
C PHE A 199 -20.16 -1.31 2.11
N SER A 200 -20.33 -2.54 2.57
CA SER A 200 -19.98 -3.72 1.78
C SER A 200 -21.06 -4.05 0.77
N ASP A 201 -20.64 -4.40 -0.43
CA ASP A 201 -21.53 -4.87 -1.50
C ASP A 201 -22.07 -6.26 -1.18
N VAL A 202 -21.25 -7.10 -0.57
CA VAL A 202 -21.62 -8.45 -0.16
C VAL A 202 -21.15 -8.71 1.27
N ILE A 203 -22.07 -9.24 2.07
CA ILE A 203 -21.78 -9.67 3.44
C ILE A 203 -22.04 -11.16 3.55
N LEU A 204 -21.02 -11.90 3.96
CA LEU A 204 -21.12 -13.32 4.28
C LEU A 204 -21.15 -13.46 5.81
N PRO A 205 -22.32 -13.78 6.40
CA PRO A 205 -22.41 -13.96 7.85
C PRO A 205 -21.59 -15.18 8.28
N ALA A 206 -20.73 -14.98 9.24
CA ALA A 206 -19.95 -16.06 9.86
C ALA A 206 -20.60 -16.47 11.17
N ALA A 207 -20.55 -17.78 11.46
CA ALA A 207 -21.04 -18.33 12.74
C ALA A 207 -20.21 -17.78 13.91
N THR A 208 -20.89 -17.48 15.00
CA THR A 208 -20.25 -17.16 16.28
C THR A 208 -19.79 -18.42 17.02
N TRP A 209 -19.08 -18.22 18.12
CA TRP A 209 -18.60 -19.32 18.95
C TRP A 209 -19.71 -20.24 19.49
N TYR A 210 -20.93 -19.73 19.59
CA TYR A 210 -22.09 -20.44 20.16
C TYR A 210 -22.98 -21.11 19.10
N GLU A 211 -22.67 -20.92 17.83
CA GLU A 211 -23.47 -21.43 16.71
C GLU A 211 -22.85 -22.67 16.04
N LYS A 212 -21.90 -23.30 16.74
CA LYS A 212 -21.25 -24.52 16.26
C LYS A 212 -22.07 -25.77 16.60
#